data_21f50ea4b157ef225bd0364405dee023
#
_entry.id   21f50ea4b157ef225bd0364405dee023
#
_cell.length_a   1.000
_cell.length_b   1.000
_cell.length_c   1.000
_cell.angle_alpha   90.00
_cell.angle_beta   90.00
_cell.angle_gamma   90.00
#
_symmetry.space_group_name_H-M   'P 1'
#
loop_
_entity.id
_entity.type
_entity.pdbx_description
1 polymer ?
#
loop_
_entity_poly.entity_id
_entity_poly.type
_entity_poly.pdbx_seq_one_letter_code
_entity_poly.pdbx_strand_id
1 'polypeptide(L)'
;RLYGKAGAPDLFLKHGRDTVASDLLDEMVRLRWMANHIEVPAVTHFVSTTDEAWLLMTALAGETAYQALEARPDERKTIVDALADFLRTLHAIPISECPFTSDHSYRLRLARKRIDAGLVEEDDFDEEREGWTAEQVWQEMHRHLPFMADQVVTHGDFSLDNLLMVDGVVIGCIDVGRVGIADRYQDLAILWNCLGEFDEALQDRFLARYGVPKPDPSKLRFHLMLDELF
;
A
#
# COMPACT_ATOMS: atom_id res chain seq x y z
N ARG A 1 -16.15 -11.28 -4.72
CA ARG A 1 -16.96 -10.17 -5.27
C ARG A 1 -18.42 -10.60 -5.34
N LEU A 2 -19.33 -9.71 -4.97
CA LEU A 2 -20.78 -9.87 -5.10
C LEU A 2 -21.28 -8.91 -6.16
N TYR A 3 -21.87 -9.42 -7.23
CA TYR A 3 -22.33 -8.61 -8.35
C TYR A 3 -23.69 -7.98 -8.07
N GLY A 4 -23.79 -6.65 -8.24
CA GLY A 4 -25.03 -5.91 -8.11
C GLY A 4 -26.03 -6.26 -9.22
N LYS A 5 -27.33 -6.18 -8.92
CA LYS A 5 -28.40 -6.32 -9.90
C LYS A 5 -29.00 -4.96 -10.22
N ALA A 6 -29.35 -4.74 -11.50
CA ALA A 6 -30.17 -3.61 -11.94
C ALA A 6 -29.72 -2.23 -11.39
N GLY A 7 -28.43 -1.91 -11.52
CA GLY A 7 -27.86 -0.61 -11.11
C GLY A 7 -27.44 -0.50 -9.65
N ALA A 8 -27.51 -1.57 -8.86
CA ALA A 8 -26.86 -1.62 -7.56
C ALA A 8 -25.35 -1.79 -7.74
N PRO A 9 -24.50 -1.18 -6.89
CA PRO A 9 -23.06 -1.34 -6.98
C PRO A 9 -22.63 -2.79 -6.69
N ASP A 10 -21.55 -3.21 -7.29
CA ASP A 10 -20.88 -4.43 -6.88
C ASP A 10 -20.33 -4.27 -5.45
N LEU A 11 -20.28 -5.37 -4.73
CA LEU A 11 -19.77 -5.39 -3.35
C LEU A 11 -18.62 -6.37 -3.21
N PHE A 12 -17.71 -6.08 -2.29
CA PHE A 12 -16.69 -6.98 -1.81
C PHE A 12 -16.98 -7.38 -0.36
N LEU A 13 -16.87 -8.66 -0.08
CA LEU A 13 -16.89 -9.20 1.27
C LEU A 13 -15.50 -9.76 1.60
N LYS A 14 -14.86 -9.18 2.62
CA LYS A 14 -13.68 -9.74 3.27
C LYS A 14 -14.12 -10.46 4.55
N HIS A 15 -13.50 -11.60 4.83
CA HIS A 15 -13.72 -12.37 6.06
C HIS A 15 -12.36 -12.82 6.60
N GLY A 16 -12.15 -12.71 7.89
CA GLY A 16 -10.94 -13.14 8.57
C GLY A 16 -11.19 -13.68 9.96
N ARG A 17 -10.25 -14.47 10.42
CA ARG A 17 -10.21 -15.05 11.78
C ARG A 17 -8.97 -14.60 12.51
N ASP A 18 -9.02 -14.61 13.84
CA ASP A 18 -7.90 -14.32 14.72
C ASP A 18 -7.22 -12.97 14.39
N THR A 19 -5.96 -12.99 14.01
CA THR A 19 -5.21 -11.78 13.63
C THR A 19 -5.81 -11.07 12.41
N VAL A 20 -6.26 -11.83 11.41
CA VAL A 20 -6.91 -11.27 10.21
C VAL A 20 -8.23 -10.56 10.56
N ALA A 21 -8.95 -11.02 11.58
CA ALA A 21 -10.14 -10.31 12.08
C ALA A 21 -9.79 -8.93 12.63
N SER A 22 -8.65 -8.81 13.31
CA SER A 22 -8.14 -7.52 13.81
C SER A 22 -7.72 -6.60 12.66
N ASP A 23 -7.08 -7.14 11.64
CA ASP A 23 -6.66 -6.38 10.44
C ASP A 23 -7.88 -5.82 9.68
N LEU A 24 -8.97 -6.59 9.60
CA LEU A 24 -10.23 -6.12 9.01
C LEU A 24 -10.90 -5.00 9.81
N LEU A 25 -10.79 -5.01 11.14
CA LEU A 25 -11.23 -3.90 11.99
C LEU A 25 -10.41 -2.65 11.69
N ASP A 26 -9.10 -2.81 11.61
CA ASP A 26 -8.17 -1.73 11.28
C ASP A 26 -8.46 -1.15 9.88
N GLU A 27 -8.69 -1.98 8.89
CA GLU A 27 -9.08 -1.56 7.55
C GLU A 27 -10.41 -0.80 7.54
N MET A 28 -11.43 -1.33 8.23
CA MET A 28 -12.74 -0.70 8.32
C MET A 28 -12.68 0.72 8.91
N VAL A 29 -11.90 0.91 9.97
CA VAL A 29 -11.75 2.24 10.61
C VAL A 29 -11.02 3.20 9.68
N ARG A 30 -9.98 2.73 8.98
CA ARG A 30 -9.22 3.53 8.01
C ARG A 30 -10.03 3.87 6.78
N LEU A 31 -10.82 2.94 6.23
CA LEU A 31 -11.75 3.22 5.13
C LEU A 31 -12.70 4.37 5.47
N ARG A 32 -13.31 4.35 6.66
CA ARG A 32 -14.22 5.41 7.11
C ARG A 32 -13.54 6.76 7.26
N TRP A 33 -12.30 6.78 7.70
CA TRP A 33 -11.52 8.00 7.83
C TRP A 33 -11.08 8.52 6.45
N MET A 34 -10.50 7.64 5.62
CA MET A 34 -9.99 7.97 4.29
C MET A 34 -11.07 8.51 3.35
N ALA A 35 -12.31 8.04 3.48
CA ALA A 35 -13.45 8.51 2.68
C ALA A 35 -13.73 10.02 2.81
N ASN A 36 -13.15 10.71 3.80
CA ASN A 36 -13.24 12.17 3.91
C ASN A 36 -12.14 12.90 3.11
N HIS A 37 -11.15 12.18 2.59
CA HIS A 37 -9.97 12.75 1.97
C HIS A 37 -9.76 12.27 0.53
N ILE A 38 -9.95 10.97 0.28
CA ILE A 38 -9.69 10.30 -0.99
C ILE A 38 -10.80 9.26 -1.24
N GLU A 39 -11.09 8.97 -2.50
CA GLU A 39 -12.06 7.93 -2.86
C GLU A 39 -11.52 6.56 -2.47
N VAL A 40 -12.30 5.83 -1.68
CA VAL A 40 -12.04 4.48 -1.21
C VAL A 40 -13.34 3.68 -1.17
N PRO A 41 -13.33 2.34 -1.08
CA PRO A 41 -14.53 1.54 -0.90
C PRO A 41 -15.37 2.02 0.29
N ALA A 42 -16.66 2.27 0.05
CA ALA A 42 -17.58 2.65 1.12
C ALA A 42 -17.95 1.41 1.97
N VAL A 43 -17.74 1.51 3.28
CA VAL A 43 -18.14 0.45 4.23
C VAL A 43 -19.67 0.37 4.28
N THR A 44 -20.21 -0.75 3.84
CA THR A 44 -21.65 -1.02 3.88
C THR A 44 -22.05 -1.68 5.20
N HIS A 45 -21.35 -2.74 5.60
CA HIS A 45 -21.54 -3.44 6.87
C HIS A 45 -20.22 -3.92 7.44
N PHE A 46 -20.15 -3.94 8.75
CA PHE A 46 -19.06 -4.57 9.49
C PHE A 46 -19.63 -5.34 10.67
N VAL A 47 -19.23 -6.58 10.81
CA VAL A 47 -19.59 -7.44 11.94
C VAL A 47 -18.32 -8.07 12.48
N SER A 48 -18.15 -8.07 13.79
CA SER A 48 -17.06 -8.79 14.45
C SER A 48 -17.59 -9.57 15.64
N THR A 49 -17.00 -10.72 15.87
CA THR A 49 -17.13 -11.54 17.07
C THR A 49 -15.79 -11.53 17.83
N THR A 50 -15.62 -12.40 18.80
CA THR A 50 -14.35 -12.57 19.50
C THR A 50 -13.24 -13.04 18.56
N ASP A 51 -13.58 -13.90 17.60
CA ASP A 51 -12.59 -14.65 16.79
C ASP A 51 -12.70 -14.41 15.30
N GLU A 52 -13.74 -13.73 14.82
CA GLU A 52 -14.00 -13.52 13.39
C GLU A 52 -14.50 -12.11 13.10
N ALA A 53 -14.19 -11.60 11.89
CA ALA A 53 -14.76 -10.37 11.38
C ALA A 53 -15.16 -10.48 9.90
N TRP A 54 -16.20 -9.73 9.52
CA TRP A 54 -16.70 -9.60 8.15
C TRP A 54 -16.81 -8.12 7.81
N LEU A 55 -16.19 -7.73 6.71
CA LEU A 55 -16.26 -6.39 6.16
C LEU A 55 -16.90 -6.43 4.78
N LEU A 56 -18.09 -5.84 4.66
CA LEU A 56 -18.81 -5.66 3.40
C LEU A 56 -18.64 -4.21 2.95
N MET A 57 -18.14 -4.00 1.74
CA MET A 57 -17.87 -2.69 1.16
C MET A 57 -18.23 -2.64 -0.32
N THR A 58 -18.40 -1.42 -0.87
CA THR A 58 -18.64 -1.21 -2.30
C THR A 58 -17.37 -1.52 -3.10
N ALA A 59 -17.54 -1.98 -4.35
CA ALA A 59 -16.43 -2.00 -5.30
C ALA A 59 -16.20 -0.59 -5.84
N LEU A 60 -14.94 -0.17 -5.97
CA LEU A 60 -14.58 0.94 -6.83
C LEU A 60 -14.65 0.50 -8.31
N ALA A 61 -15.05 1.42 -9.17
CA ALA A 61 -15.04 1.21 -10.61
C ALA A 61 -13.61 1.27 -11.17
N GLY A 62 -13.40 0.77 -12.38
CA GLY A 62 -12.13 0.88 -13.08
C GLY A 62 -11.32 -0.40 -13.10
N GLU A 63 -10.11 -0.27 -13.61
CA GLU A 63 -9.07 -1.29 -13.66
C GLU A 63 -7.94 -0.92 -12.70
N THR A 64 -7.10 -1.88 -12.31
CA THR A 64 -5.92 -1.56 -11.49
C THR A 64 -4.87 -0.82 -12.32
N ALA A 65 -4.00 -0.05 -11.67
CA ALA A 65 -2.90 0.62 -12.35
C ALA A 65 -1.96 -0.39 -13.02
N TYR A 66 -1.80 -1.58 -12.45
CA TYR A 66 -1.06 -2.69 -13.08
C TYR A 66 -1.68 -3.08 -14.43
N GLN A 67 -3.00 -3.35 -14.46
CA GLN A 67 -3.74 -3.67 -15.68
C GLN A 67 -3.64 -2.55 -16.72
N ALA A 68 -3.71 -1.30 -16.28
CA ALA A 68 -3.58 -0.14 -17.14
C ALA A 68 -2.21 -0.04 -17.81
N LEU A 69 -1.11 -0.25 -17.04
CA LEU A 69 0.27 -0.23 -17.56
C LEU A 69 0.55 -1.41 -18.50
N GLU A 70 -0.02 -2.58 -18.20
CA GLU A 70 0.11 -3.77 -19.04
C GLU A 70 -0.63 -3.58 -20.38
N ALA A 71 -1.88 -3.11 -20.33
CA ALA A 71 -2.74 -2.97 -21.50
C ALA A 71 -2.35 -1.81 -22.44
N ARG A 72 -1.68 -0.76 -21.93
CA ARG A 72 -1.40 0.49 -22.66
C ARG A 72 0.08 0.90 -22.64
N PRO A 73 0.98 0.18 -23.28
CA PRO A 73 2.42 0.48 -23.27
C PRO A 73 2.76 1.91 -23.71
N ASP A 74 2.04 2.45 -24.69
CA ASP A 74 2.28 3.80 -25.23
C ASP A 74 1.87 4.91 -24.24
N GLU A 75 0.98 4.61 -23.29
CA GLU A 75 0.48 5.57 -22.31
C GLU A 75 1.18 5.47 -20.94
N ARG A 76 2.10 4.52 -20.75
CA ARG A 76 2.77 4.26 -19.47
C ARG A 76 3.30 5.52 -18.77
N LYS A 77 3.91 6.43 -19.56
CA LYS A 77 4.42 7.68 -18.99
C LYS A 77 3.33 8.57 -18.41
N THR A 78 2.18 8.63 -19.06
CA THR A 78 1.03 9.42 -18.60
C THR A 78 0.39 8.77 -17.36
N ILE A 79 0.29 7.44 -17.35
CA ILE A 79 -0.19 6.66 -16.21
C ILE A 79 0.71 6.90 -15.00
N VAL A 80 2.03 6.80 -15.16
CA VAL A 80 3.00 7.05 -14.06
C VAL A 80 2.91 8.48 -13.52
N ASP A 81 2.70 9.48 -14.40
CA ASP A 81 2.46 10.86 -13.94
C ASP A 81 1.20 10.96 -13.09
N ALA A 82 0.11 10.31 -13.49
CA ALA A 82 -1.14 10.30 -12.72
C ALA A 82 -0.97 9.60 -11.36
N LEU A 83 -0.21 8.50 -11.30
CA LEU A 83 0.12 7.80 -10.05
C LEU A 83 0.92 8.69 -9.09
N ALA A 84 1.93 9.39 -9.60
CA ALA A 84 2.75 10.30 -8.81
C ALA A 84 1.93 11.49 -8.28
N ASP A 85 1.04 12.05 -9.10
CA ASP A 85 0.17 13.17 -8.69
C ASP A 85 -0.86 12.73 -7.66
N PHE A 86 -1.41 11.52 -7.78
CA PHE A 86 -2.31 10.94 -6.78
C PHE A 86 -1.59 10.72 -5.45
N LEU A 87 -0.38 10.15 -5.47
CA LEU A 87 0.43 9.98 -4.26
C LEU A 87 0.75 11.31 -3.59
N ARG A 88 1.06 12.35 -4.36
CA ARG A 88 1.25 13.70 -3.80
C ARG A 88 -0.01 14.23 -3.11
N THR A 89 -1.18 13.94 -3.66
CA THR A 89 -2.46 14.33 -3.06
C THR A 89 -2.69 13.60 -1.73
N LEU A 90 -2.43 12.30 -1.69
CA LEU A 90 -2.48 11.51 -0.46
C LEU A 90 -1.53 12.06 0.60
N HIS A 91 -0.27 12.26 0.24
CA HIS A 91 0.77 12.75 1.16
C HIS A 91 0.58 14.22 1.57
N ALA A 92 -0.28 14.97 0.90
CA ALA A 92 -0.65 16.34 1.28
C ALA A 92 -1.75 16.39 2.37
N ILE A 93 -2.36 15.28 2.72
CA ILE A 93 -3.29 15.22 3.85
C ILE A 93 -2.54 15.65 5.12
N PRO A 94 -3.06 16.62 5.90
CA PRO A 94 -2.37 17.08 7.11
C PRO A 94 -2.18 15.94 8.11
N ILE A 95 -0.95 15.71 8.57
CA ILE A 95 -0.66 14.67 9.57
C ILE A 95 -1.43 14.90 10.88
N SER A 96 -1.77 16.15 11.20
CA SER A 96 -2.58 16.49 12.38
C SER A 96 -4.03 15.99 12.31
N GLU A 97 -4.51 15.61 11.13
CA GLU A 97 -5.85 15.05 10.92
C GLU A 97 -5.84 13.51 10.95
N CYS A 98 -4.67 12.88 10.81
CA CYS A 98 -4.54 11.43 10.79
C CYS A 98 -4.39 10.87 12.21
N PRO A 99 -5.35 10.05 12.69
CA PRO A 99 -5.27 9.47 14.03
C PRO A 99 -4.45 8.19 14.10
N PHE A 100 -3.90 7.72 12.96
CA PHE A 100 -3.21 6.43 12.85
C PHE A 100 -1.71 6.63 12.76
N THR A 101 -0.95 5.73 13.41
CA THR A 101 0.50 5.63 13.22
C THR A 101 0.82 4.37 12.43
N SER A 102 1.71 4.50 11.45
CA SER A 102 2.24 3.40 10.65
C SER A 102 3.76 3.54 10.46
N ASP A 103 4.41 4.26 11.40
CA ASP A 103 5.84 4.53 11.33
C ASP A 103 6.70 3.24 11.36
N HIS A 104 7.93 3.36 10.92
CA HIS A 104 8.84 2.22 10.86
C HIS A 104 9.04 1.55 12.22
N SER A 105 8.98 2.28 13.34
CA SER A 105 9.10 1.68 14.67
C SER A 105 7.90 0.80 15.02
N TYR A 106 6.70 1.23 14.64
CA TYR A 106 5.47 0.43 14.78
C TYR A 106 5.52 -0.81 13.89
N ARG A 107 5.85 -0.62 12.60
CA ARG A 107 5.93 -1.73 11.63
C ARG A 107 7.02 -2.73 11.96
N LEU A 108 8.18 -2.30 12.43
CA LEU A 108 9.25 -3.20 12.90
C LEU A 108 8.76 -4.12 14.02
N ARG A 109 7.98 -3.60 14.98
CA ARG A 109 7.40 -4.44 16.04
C ARG A 109 6.43 -5.49 15.49
N LEU A 110 5.66 -5.15 14.48
CA LEU A 110 4.75 -6.11 13.81
C LEU A 110 5.54 -7.15 13.01
N ALA A 111 6.51 -6.71 12.19
CA ALA A 111 7.38 -7.59 11.42
C ALA A 111 8.11 -8.59 12.33
N ARG A 112 8.66 -8.15 13.47
CA ARG A 112 9.29 -9.07 14.45
C ARG A 112 8.32 -10.14 14.95
N LYS A 113 7.09 -9.75 15.27
CA LYS A 113 6.06 -10.72 15.68
C LYS A 113 5.73 -11.74 14.59
N ARG A 114 5.68 -11.31 13.32
CA ARG A 114 5.43 -12.21 12.19
C ARG A 114 6.58 -13.19 11.98
N ILE A 115 7.82 -12.71 12.06
CA ILE A 115 9.02 -13.56 11.97
C ILE A 115 9.02 -14.58 13.11
N ASP A 116 8.80 -14.15 14.36
CA ASP A 116 8.78 -15.03 15.54
C ASP A 116 7.66 -16.09 15.46
N ALA A 117 6.56 -15.78 14.78
CA ALA A 117 5.43 -16.67 14.56
C ALA A 117 5.56 -17.54 13.29
N GLY A 118 6.61 -17.36 12.47
CA GLY A 118 6.78 -18.07 11.20
C GLY A 118 5.69 -17.74 10.16
N LEU A 119 5.24 -16.47 10.12
CA LEU A 119 4.17 -16.00 9.25
C LEU A 119 4.68 -15.20 8.04
N VAL A 120 5.99 -15.13 7.84
CA VAL A 120 6.60 -14.49 6.67
C VAL A 120 6.76 -15.52 5.57
N GLU A 121 6.30 -15.19 4.37
CA GLU A 121 6.39 -16.05 3.19
C GLU A 121 7.74 -15.81 2.49
N GLU A 122 8.77 -16.57 2.90
CA GLU A 122 10.15 -16.39 2.43
C GLU A 122 10.33 -16.71 0.92
N ASP A 123 9.43 -17.48 0.34
CA ASP A 123 9.44 -17.82 -1.09
C ASP A 123 8.91 -16.66 -1.98
N ASP A 124 8.28 -15.66 -1.39
CA ASP A 124 7.73 -14.50 -2.10
C ASP A 124 8.66 -13.26 -2.08
N PHE A 125 9.89 -13.42 -1.56
CA PHE A 125 10.85 -12.32 -1.56
C PHE A 125 11.30 -11.94 -2.97
N ASP A 126 11.62 -10.65 -3.16
CA ASP A 126 12.16 -10.11 -4.41
C ASP A 126 13.39 -10.90 -4.90
N GLU A 127 13.64 -10.93 -6.22
CA GLU A 127 14.78 -11.64 -6.84
C GLU A 127 16.14 -11.35 -6.18
N GLU A 128 16.35 -10.12 -5.69
CA GLU A 128 17.59 -9.73 -4.97
C GLU A 128 17.78 -10.51 -3.66
N ARG A 129 16.71 -11.06 -3.11
CA ARG A 129 16.68 -11.78 -1.82
C ARG A 129 16.16 -13.20 -1.95
N GLU A 130 16.13 -13.72 -3.18
CA GLU A 130 15.79 -15.12 -3.41
C GLU A 130 16.64 -16.06 -2.54
N GLY A 131 15.98 -16.93 -1.79
CA GLY A 131 16.61 -17.88 -0.87
C GLY A 131 17.10 -17.28 0.46
N TRP A 132 16.80 -16.01 0.75
CA TRP A 132 17.01 -15.45 2.07
C TRP A 132 15.94 -15.92 3.05
N THR A 133 16.32 -15.93 4.34
CA THR A 133 15.34 -16.09 5.42
C THR A 133 14.84 -14.72 5.90
N ALA A 134 13.66 -14.71 6.51
CA ALA A 134 13.10 -13.50 7.13
C ALA A 134 14.07 -12.89 8.17
N GLU A 135 14.85 -13.70 8.87
CA GLU A 135 15.85 -13.24 9.82
C GLU A 135 17.05 -12.55 9.11
N GLN A 136 17.45 -13.02 7.93
CA GLN A 136 18.49 -12.36 7.13
C GLN A 136 18.01 -11.00 6.61
N VAL A 137 16.79 -10.91 6.10
CA VAL A 137 16.15 -9.65 5.70
C VAL A 137 16.08 -8.68 6.88
N TRP A 138 15.66 -9.15 8.05
CA TRP A 138 15.60 -8.39 9.29
C TRP A 138 16.97 -7.80 9.68
N GLN A 139 18.04 -8.61 9.64
CA GLN A 139 19.38 -8.17 10.00
C GLN A 139 19.93 -7.15 9.00
N GLU A 140 19.72 -7.37 7.70
CA GLU A 140 20.19 -6.45 6.66
C GLU A 140 19.46 -5.11 6.75
N MET A 141 18.13 -5.14 6.88
CA MET A 141 17.29 -3.95 7.02
C MET A 141 17.76 -3.06 8.19
N HIS A 142 18.14 -3.64 9.32
CA HIS A 142 18.61 -2.89 10.49
C HIS A 142 19.91 -2.11 10.27
N ARG A 143 20.70 -2.44 9.24
CA ARG A 143 21.90 -1.68 8.87
C ARG A 143 21.59 -0.31 8.28
N HIS A 144 20.33 -0.11 7.84
CA HIS A 144 19.87 1.16 7.30
C HIS A 144 19.32 2.10 8.38
N LEU A 145 19.28 1.68 9.64
CA LEU A 145 18.85 2.48 10.78
C LEU A 145 20.04 3.09 11.54
N PRO A 146 19.85 4.25 12.24
CA PRO A 146 18.64 5.08 12.23
C PRO A 146 18.60 6.04 11.04
N PHE A 147 17.41 6.44 10.63
CA PHE A 147 17.22 7.56 9.70
C PHE A 147 16.14 8.54 10.21
N MET A 148 16.16 9.77 9.70
CA MET A 148 15.13 10.74 10.01
C MET A 148 13.95 10.55 9.06
N ALA A 149 12.77 10.26 9.62
CA ALA A 149 11.57 10.10 8.84
C ALA A 149 11.05 11.45 8.31
N ASP A 150 10.69 11.47 7.02
CA ASP A 150 9.94 12.58 6.41
C ASP A 150 8.45 12.21 6.44
N GLN A 151 7.79 12.59 7.54
CA GLN A 151 6.46 12.11 7.89
C GLN A 151 5.37 12.71 7.03
N VAL A 152 4.54 11.83 6.47
CA VAL A 152 3.31 12.13 5.73
C VAL A 152 2.22 11.14 6.13
N VAL A 153 1.01 11.33 5.66
CA VAL A 153 -0.01 10.26 5.67
C VAL A 153 0.29 9.32 4.52
N THR A 154 0.65 8.07 4.82
CA THR A 154 0.96 7.03 3.83
C THR A 154 -0.22 6.09 3.62
N HIS A 155 -0.29 5.45 2.46
CA HIS A 155 -1.13 4.29 2.20
C HIS A 155 -0.62 3.06 2.98
N GLY A 156 0.68 2.87 2.96
CA GLY A 156 1.37 1.79 3.64
C GLY A 156 1.51 0.51 2.83
N ASP A 157 0.83 0.43 1.68
CA ASP A 157 0.89 -0.63 0.68
C ASP A 157 0.49 -0.04 -0.69
N PHE A 158 1.28 0.95 -1.16
CA PHE A 158 0.97 1.73 -2.37
C PHE A 158 1.43 0.99 -3.64
N SER A 159 0.92 -0.23 -3.84
CA SER A 159 1.18 -1.07 -4.99
C SER A 159 0.28 -0.70 -6.18
N LEU A 160 0.68 -1.14 -7.39
CA LEU A 160 -0.10 -0.92 -8.62
C LEU A 160 -1.48 -1.59 -8.60
N ASP A 161 -1.64 -2.67 -7.84
CA ASP A 161 -2.91 -3.40 -7.72
C ASP A 161 -3.91 -2.72 -6.78
N ASN A 162 -3.41 -1.87 -5.88
CA ASN A 162 -4.23 -1.14 -4.92
C ASN A 162 -4.74 0.21 -5.44
N LEU A 163 -4.38 0.60 -6.66
CA LEU A 163 -4.74 1.88 -7.27
C LEU A 163 -5.71 1.66 -8.44
N LEU A 164 -6.90 2.27 -8.37
CA LEU A 164 -7.94 2.10 -9.38
C LEU A 164 -7.95 3.28 -10.35
N MET A 165 -8.05 2.97 -11.64
CA MET A 165 -8.01 3.95 -12.72
C MET A 165 -9.25 3.88 -13.61
N VAL A 166 -9.71 5.04 -14.06
CA VAL A 166 -10.71 5.21 -15.10
C VAL A 166 -10.22 6.27 -16.08
N ASP A 167 -10.23 5.98 -17.38
CA ASP A 167 -9.84 6.91 -18.45
C ASP A 167 -8.47 7.59 -18.20
N GLY A 168 -7.49 6.83 -17.69
CA GLY A 168 -6.13 7.31 -17.43
C GLY A 168 -5.96 8.16 -16.15
N VAL A 169 -7.01 8.30 -15.34
CA VAL A 169 -6.98 9.02 -14.07
C VAL A 169 -7.08 8.04 -12.91
N VAL A 170 -6.25 8.20 -11.88
CA VAL A 170 -6.40 7.44 -10.63
C VAL A 170 -7.60 8.00 -9.88
N ILE A 171 -8.63 7.18 -9.71
CA ILE A 171 -9.87 7.58 -9.05
C ILE A 171 -9.88 7.29 -7.56
N GLY A 172 -9.06 6.37 -7.09
CA GLY A 172 -9.03 5.99 -5.67
C GLY A 172 -8.11 4.80 -5.40
N CYS A 173 -8.10 4.36 -4.15
CA CYS A 173 -7.30 3.23 -3.70
C CYS A 173 -8.11 2.25 -2.84
N ILE A 174 -7.60 1.02 -2.74
CA ILE A 174 -8.16 -0.08 -1.94
C ILE A 174 -7.10 -0.61 -0.96
N ASP A 175 -7.49 -1.53 -0.08
CA ASP A 175 -6.59 -2.19 0.89
C ASP A 175 -5.84 -1.21 1.82
N VAL A 176 -6.60 -0.28 2.39
CA VAL A 176 -6.09 0.83 3.21
C VAL A 176 -5.77 0.43 4.67
N GLY A 177 -5.70 -0.85 4.97
CA GLY A 177 -5.47 -1.36 6.34
C GLY A 177 -4.15 -0.91 6.99
N ARG A 178 -3.19 -0.43 6.19
CA ARG A 178 -1.88 0.05 6.65
C ARG A 178 -1.74 1.57 6.66
N VAL A 179 -2.80 2.32 6.29
CA VAL A 179 -2.78 3.80 6.29
C VAL A 179 -2.40 4.37 7.65
N GLY A 180 -1.52 5.37 7.64
CA GLY A 180 -1.12 6.07 8.86
C GLY A 180 0.06 7.01 8.64
N ILE A 181 0.47 7.71 9.68
CA ILE A 181 1.63 8.60 9.64
C ILE A 181 2.91 7.77 9.60
N ALA A 182 3.70 7.92 8.52
CA ALA A 182 4.97 7.22 8.32
C ALA A 182 5.92 8.06 7.46
N ASP A 183 7.13 7.52 7.20
CA ASP A 183 8.05 8.08 6.19
C ASP A 183 7.45 7.93 4.79
N ARG A 184 7.49 8.99 3.97
CA ARG A 184 7.01 8.94 2.57
C ARG A 184 7.64 7.82 1.74
N TYR A 185 8.85 7.39 2.09
CA TYR A 185 9.55 6.33 1.40
C TYR A 185 8.87 4.96 1.53
N GLN A 186 7.94 4.80 2.47
CA GLN A 186 7.13 3.59 2.55
C GLN A 186 6.31 3.38 1.27
N ASP A 187 5.61 4.41 0.81
CA ASP A 187 4.82 4.32 -0.41
C ASP A 187 5.69 4.49 -1.68
N LEU A 188 6.71 5.34 -1.61
CA LEU A 188 7.64 5.55 -2.73
C LEU A 188 8.38 4.27 -3.10
N ALA A 189 8.84 3.49 -2.13
CA ALA A 189 9.60 2.27 -2.37
C ALA A 189 8.74 1.20 -3.03
N ILE A 190 7.53 0.98 -2.54
CA ILE A 190 6.61 -0.05 -3.07
C ILE A 190 6.26 0.26 -4.53
N LEU A 191 5.78 1.48 -4.83
CA LEU A 191 5.43 1.83 -6.20
C LEU A 191 6.65 1.85 -7.12
N TRP A 192 7.80 2.34 -6.65
CA TRP A 192 9.05 2.32 -7.40
C TRP A 192 9.43 0.88 -7.78
N ASN A 193 9.36 -0.06 -6.86
CA ASN A 193 9.64 -1.48 -7.10
C ASN A 193 8.69 -2.07 -8.16
N CYS A 194 7.38 -1.89 -7.99
CA CYS A 194 6.38 -2.37 -8.96
C CYS A 194 6.62 -1.80 -10.38
N LEU A 195 7.06 -0.55 -10.51
CA LEU A 195 7.35 0.05 -11.82
C LEU A 195 8.59 -0.54 -12.48
N GLY A 196 9.52 -1.10 -11.70
CA GLY A 196 10.70 -1.80 -12.20
C GLY A 196 10.39 -3.03 -13.06
N GLU A 197 9.24 -3.67 -12.82
CA GLU A 197 8.76 -4.79 -13.63
C GLU A 197 8.47 -4.38 -15.11
N PHE A 198 8.22 -3.10 -15.35
CA PHE A 198 7.90 -2.58 -16.66
C PHE A 198 9.08 -1.89 -17.34
N ASP A 199 9.76 -0.94 -16.64
CA ASP A 199 10.88 -0.16 -17.20
C ASP A 199 11.53 0.71 -16.10
N GLU A 200 12.87 0.66 -15.97
CA GLU A 200 13.62 1.54 -15.06
C GLU A 200 13.38 3.04 -15.32
N ALA A 201 13.15 3.43 -16.59
CA ALA A 201 12.84 4.81 -16.93
C ALA A 201 11.50 5.29 -16.34
N LEU A 202 10.56 4.39 -16.04
CA LEU A 202 9.32 4.71 -15.36
C LEU A 202 9.55 4.95 -13.86
N GLN A 203 10.47 4.23 -13.25
CA GLN A 203 10.90 4.46 -11.86
C GLN A 203 11.48 5.86 -11.68
N ASP A 204 12.41 6.26 -12.56
CA ASP A 204 13.02 7.60 -12.55
C ASP A 204 11.97 8.69 -12.79
N ARG A 205 11.05 8.45 -13.75
CA ARG A 205 9.96 9.38 -14.06
C ARG A 205 9.04 9.57 -12.85
N PHE A 206 8.65 8.49 -12.21
CA PHE A 206 7.80 8.51 -11.01
C PHE A 206 8.42 9.38 -9.90
N LEU A 207 9.67 9.09 -9.55
CA LEU A 207 10.38 9.82 -8.49
C LEU A 207 10.56 11.30 -8.86
N ALA A 208 10.92 11.60 -10.11
CA ALA A 208 11.06 12.97 -10.59
C ALA A 208 9.72 13.72 -10.55
N ARG A 209 8.62 13.10 -11.00
CA ARG A 209 7.28 13.69 -11.00
C ARG A 209 6.75 13.90 -9.59
N TYR A 210 7.01 12.97 -8.70
CA TYR A 210 6.67 13.10 -7.29
C TYR A 210 7.43 14.25 -6.60
N GLY A 211 8.65 14.56 -7.03
CA GLY A 211 9.49 15.62 -6.50
C GLY A 211 10.73 15.16 -5.73
N VAL A 212 11.12 13.88 -5.89
CA VAL A 212 12.30 13.27 -5.30
C VAL A 212 13.21 12.68 -6.40
N PRO A 213 13.78 13.51 -7.32
CA PRO A 213 14.57 13.02 -8.45
C PRO A 213 15.90 12.37 -8.05
N LYS A 214 16.28 12.50 -6.78
CA LYS A 214 17.46 11.86 -6.18
C LYS A 214 17.02 11.21 -4.88
N PRO A 215 16.49 9.99 -4.94
CA PRO A 215 16.03 9.30 -3.75
C PRO A 215 17.19 8.91 -2.83
N ASP A 216 16.89 8.79 -1.54
CA ASP A 216 17.79 8.17 -0.57
C ASP A 216 17.76 6.65 -0.78
N PRO A 217 18.85 6.04 -1.27
CA PRO A 217 18.87 4.61 -1.57
C PRO A 217 18.78 3.74 -0.31
N SER A 218 19.21 4.27 0.84
CA SER A 218 19.14 3.57 2.12
C SER A 218 17.71 3.45 2.59
N LYS A 219 16.90 4.53 2.44
CA LYS A 219 15.49 4.52 2.77
C LYS A 219 14.68 3.62 1.82
N LEU A 220 14.95 3.67 0.50
CA LEU A 220 14.31 2.78 -0.46
C LEU A 220 14.52 1.32 -0.06
N ARG A 221 15.77 0.91 0.14
CA ARG A 221 16.10 -0.47 0.53
C ARG A 221 15.47 -0.88 1.86
N PHE A 222 15.51 0.02 2.85
CA PHE A 222 14.87 -0.25 4.13
C PHE A 222 13.38 -0.56 3.99
N HIS A 223 12.65 0.28 3.25
CA HIS A 223 11.20 0.12 3.14
C HIS A 223 10.80 -1.06 2.26
N LEU A 224 11.58 -1.40 1.22
CA LEU A 224 11.37 -2.63 0.45
C LEU A 224 11.54 -3.88 1.33
N MET A 225 12.65 -3.98 2.06
CA MET A 225 12.86 -5.10 2.99
C MET A 225 11.82 -5.16 4.11
N LEU A 226 11.31 -4.01 4.56
CA LEU A 226 10.25 -3.98 5.57
C LEU A 226 8.93 -4.49 5.00
N ASP A 227 8.66 -4.23 3.72
CA ASP A 227 7.43 -4.67 3.06
C ASP A 227 7.39 -6.19 2.88
N GLU A 228 8.51 -6.81 2.52
CA GLU A 228 8.65 -8.27 2.39
C GLU A 228 8.35 -9.06 3.67
N LEU A 229 8.35 -8.42 4.81
CA LEU A 229 8.04 -9.06 6.10
C LEU A 229 6.53 -9.11 6.41
N PHE A 230 5.66 -8.69 5.46
CA PHE A 230 4.20 -8.60 5.61
C PHE A 230 3.46 -9.35 4.53
#